data_49f0a83018ed24b25228f9a0ff992060
#
_entry.id   49f0a83018ed24b25228f9a0ff992060
#
_cell.length_a   1.000
_cell.length_b   1.000
_cell.length_c   1.000
_cell.angle_alpha   90.00
_cell.angle_beta   90.00
_cell.angle_gamma   90.00
#
_symmetry.space_group_name_H-M   'P 1'
#
loop_
_entity.id
_entity.type
_entity.pdbx_description
1 polymer ?
#
loop_
_entity_poly.entity_id
_entity_poly.type
_entity_poly.pdbx_seq_one_letter_code
_entity_poly.pdbx_strand_id
1 'polypeptide(L)'
;MSFVWETILATLPAMKAHFLIVLSFTVVELLIPAERRQSSLERGSHAVYNISYFVLSPFAMILPGALVVAFTRRFGPGLIHLNLDGLTAGIATLSWPVRNLLLPLVPLFVADFFYYWHHRLQHRVPALWTSHRLHHSAEGLNALASYRVHWLEEPLRVFTMTIPMGILFNINAVQGAWIAFALAQMGLLIHANVRIPYGPLTPVILGPQLHRLHHSPAPEHRDRNYAANFPIWDILFGTYVAPKRGEWPATGLPDGEHAHSVAYELAYPFVVLWRKARTPLSGPKAAKESEAK
;
A
#
# COMPACT_ATOMS: atom_id res chain seq x y z
N MET A 1 2.86 18.79 -27.87
CA MET A 1 3.63 17.52 -27.97
C MET A 1 5.00 17.58 -27.29
N SER A 2 5.71 18.72 -27.26
CA SER A 2 7.03 18.88 -26.59
C SER A 2 6.97 18.58 -25.08
N PHE A 3 6.01 19.15 -24.36
CA PHE A 3 5.88 18.99 -22.89
C PHE A 3 5.73 17.54 -22.45
N VAL A 4 4.88 16.75 -23.14
CA VAL A 4 4.68 15.32 -22.82
C VAL A 4 5.97 14.55 -23.06
N TRP A 5 6.66 14.83 -24.18
CA TRP A 5 7.91 14.15 -24.52
C TRP A 5 9.04 14.49 -23.54
N GLU A 6 9.18 15.76 -23.17
CA GLU A 6 10.14 16.21 -22.17
C GLU A 6 9.88 15.58 -20.79
N THR A 7 8.61 15.47 -20.38
CA THR A 7 8.22 14.81 -19.13
C THR A 7 8.60 13.31 -19.18
N ILE A 8 8.32 12.62 -20.29
CA ILE A 8 8.71 11.22 -20.46
C ILE A 8 10.22 11.05 -20.34
N LEU A 9 10.99 11.89 -21.06
CA LEU A 9 12.46 11.82 -21.01
C LEU A 9 13.02 12.10 -19.61
N ALA A 10 12.43 13.05 -18.88
CA ALA A 10 12.84 13.36 -17.51
C ALA A 10 12.56 12.23 -16.52
N THR A 11 11.55 11.39 -16.78
CA THR A 11 11.21 10.25 -15.90
C THR A 11 12.02 8.98 -16.19
N LEU A 12 12.61 8.84 -17.38
CA LEU A 12 13.35 7.64 -17.78
C LEU A 12 14.46 7.21 -16.81
N PRO A 13 15.29 8.11 -16.22
CA PRO A 13 16.30 7.70 -15.25
C PRO A 13 15.70 7.06 -13.99
N ALA A 14 14.61 7.63 -13.47
CA ALA A 14 13.91 7.10 -12.31
C ALA A 14 13.28 5.74 -12.61
N MET A 15 12.68 5.57 -13.81
CA MET A 15 12.15 4.29 -14.26
C MET A 15 13.24 3.22 -14.40
N LYS A 16 14.40 3.57 -14.95
CA LYS A 16 15.56 2.65 -15.03
C LYS A 16 16.05 2.24 -13.65
N ALA A 17 16.21 3.21 -12.74
CA ALA A 17 16.62 2.91 -11.36
C ALA A 17 15.62 1.97 -10.67
N HIS A 18 14.33 2.27 -10.78
CA HIS A 18 13.28 1.42 -10.23
C HIS A 18 13.30 0.01 -10.83
N PHE A 19 13.44 -0.13 -12.14
CA PHE A 19 13.56 -1.43 -12.80
C PHE A 19 14.76 -2.24 -12.31
N LEU A 20 15.94 -1.60 -12.16
CA LEU A 20 17.14 -2.26 -11.64
C LEU A 20 16.96 -2.71 -10.18
N ILE A 21 16.24 -1.95 -9.37
CA ILE A 21 15.94 -2.33 -7.99
C ILE A 21 14.98 -3.53 -7.97
N VAL A 22 13.90 -3.52 -8.75
CA VAL A 22 12.98 -4.66 -8.87
C VAL A 22 13.73 -5.91 -9.35
N LEU A 23 14.62 -5.77 -10.33
CA LEU A 23 15.46 -6.86 -10.80
C LEU A 23 16.37 -7.39 -9.69
N SER A 24 16.98 -6.51 -8.90
CA SER A 24 17.84 -6.88 -7.77
C SER A 24 17.06 -7.67 -6.72
N PHE A 25 15.86 -7.23 -6.35
CA PHE A 25 14.99 -8.01 -5.46
C PHE A 25 14.65 -9.38 -6.03
N THR A 26 14.30 -9.45 -7.32
CA THR A 26 14.01 -10.72 -7.99
C THR A 26 15.21 -11.67 -7.95
N VAL A 27 16.42 -11.18 -8.17
CA VAL A 27 17.65 -11.99 -8.06
C VAL A 27 17.85 -12.50 -6.63
N VAL A 28 17.71 -11.63 -5.63
CA VAL A 28 17.84 -12.04 -4.23
C VAL A 28 16.80 -13.09 -3.84
N GLU A 29 15.55 -12.93 -4.27
CA GLU A 29 14.48 -13.91 -4.07
C GLU A 29 14.77 -15.27 -4.70
N LEU A 30 15.47 -15.31 -5.84
CA LEU A 30 15.87 -16.56 -6.48
C LEU A 30 17.02 -17.25 -5.72
N LEU A 31 17.90 -16.47 -5.12
CA LEU A 31 19.06 -16.98 -4.38
C LEU A 31 18.72 -17.48 -2.97
N ILE A 32 17.86 -16.76 -2.24
CA ILE A 32 17.51 -17.05 -0.84
C ILE A 32 15.98 -17.01 -0.60
N PRO A 33 15.20 -17.80 -1.34
CA PRO A 33 13.75 -17.72 -1.26
C PRO A 33 13.22 -18.20 0.10
N ALA A 34 12.22 -17.48 0.64
CA ALA A 34 11.45 -17.94 1.79
C ALA A 34 10.59 -19.16 1.41
N GLU A 35 10.00 -19.14 0.23
CA GLU A 35 9.26 -20.23 -0.40
C GLU A 35 9.92 -20.66 -1.71
N ARG A 36 10.39 -21.89 -1.77
CA ARG A 36 11.11 -22.41 -2.93
C ARG A 36 10.22 -22.75 -4.13
N ARG A 37 8.89 -22.89 -3.92
CA ARG A 37 7.95 -23.41 -4.93
C ARG A 37 6.96 -22.36 -5.45
N GLN A 38 7.40 -21.12 -5.65
CA GLN A 38 6.54 -20.16 -6.36
C GLN A 38 6.48 -20.54 -7.85
N SER A 39 5.27 -20.76 -8.35
CA SER A 39 5.07 -21.12 -9.76
C SER A 39 5.40 -19.94 -10.70
N SER A 40 5.85 -20.25 -11.91
CA SER A 40 6.04 -19.23 -12.95
C SER A 40 4.72 -18.55 -13.36
N LEU A 41 3.60 -19.28 -13.26
CA LEU A 41 2.26 -18.73 -13.52
C LEU A 41 1.88 -17.65 -12.52
N GLU A 42 2.22 -17.82 -11.25
CA GLU A 42 1.95 -16.84 -10.20
C GLU A 42 2.78 -15.56 -10.39
N ARG A 43 4.09 -15.70 -10.66
CA ARG A 43 4.94 -14.55 -11.00
C ARG A 43 4.45 -13.84 -12.27
N GLY A 44 3.98 -14.59 -13.28
CA GLY A 44 3.35 -14.06 -14.47
C GLY A 44 2.06 -13.28 -14.16
N SER A 45 1.23 -13.77 -13.25
CA SER A 45 0.01 -13.08 -12.85
C SER A 45 0.31 -11.73 -12.18
N HIS A 46 1.31 -11.64 -11.31
CA HIS A 46 1.75 -10.37 -10.72
C HIS A 46 2.17 -9.37 -11.80
N ALA A 47 2.94 -9.80 -12.80
CA ALA A 47 3.34 -8.91 -13.91
C ALA A 47 2.13 -8.34 -14.65
N VAL A 48 1.12 -9.17 -14.95
CA VAL A 48 -0.10 -8.71 -15.64
C VAL A 48 -0.89 -7.72 -14.80
N TYR A 49 -1.08 -7.98 -13.49
CA TYR A 49 -1.74 -7.04 -12.59
C TYR A 49 -0.97 -5.72 -12.46
N ASN A 50 0.35 -5.77 -12.37
CA ASN A 50 1.20 -4.60 -12.31
C ASN A 50 1.07 -3.75 -13.57
N ILE A 51 1.10 -4.35 -14.75
CA ILE A 51 0.87 -3.65 -16.03
C ILE A 51 -0.53 -3.01 -16.02
N SER A 52 -1.56 -3.76 -15.63
CA SER A 52 -2.93 -3.23 -15.55
C SER A 52 -3.02 -2.03 -14.60
N TYR A 53 -2.38 -2.08 -13.44
CA TYR A 53 -2.31 -0.96 -12.50
C TYR A 53 -1.63 0.25 -13.12
N PHE A 54 -0.44 0.11 -13.71
CA PHE A 54 0.28 1.22 -14.32
C PHE A 54 -0.43 1.84 -15.54
N VAL A 55 -1.22 1.05 -16.26
CA VAL A 55 -2.02 1.56 -17.39
C VAL A 55 -3.29 2.25 -16.91
N LEU A 56 -3.99 1.73 -15.90
CA LEU A 56 -5.31 2.22 -15.50
C LEU A 56 -5.27 3.31 -14.43
N SER A 57 -4.27 3.30 -13.54
CA SER A 57 -4.19 4.27 -12.43
C SER A 57 -4.11 5.74 -12.89
N PRO A 58 -3.40 6.12 -13.98
CA PRO A 58 -3.42 7.49 -14.46
C PRO A 58 -4.82 8.00 -14.82
N PHE A 59 -5.67 7.14 -15.41
CA PHE A 59 -7.05 7.51 -15.74
C PHE A 59 -7.91 7.68 -14.48
N ALA A 60 -7.71 6.82 -13.48
CA ALA A 60 -8.38 6.95 -12.19
C ALA A 60 -8.00 8.24 -11.44
N MET A 61 -6.81 8.78 -11.72
CA MET A 61 -6.28 9.99 -11.10
C MET A 61 -6.71 11.29 -11.77
N ILE A 62 -7.38 11.28 -12.92
CA ILE A 62 -7.78 12.51 -13.63
C ILE A 62 -8.64 13.40 -12.73
N LEU A 63 -9.73 12.88 -12.20
CA LEU A 63 -10.65 13.65 -11.35
C LEU A 63 -10.02 13.97 -9.97
N PRO A 64 -9.48 13.01 -9.20
CA PRO A 64 -8.80 13.31 -7.95
C PRO A 64 -7.67 14.34 -8.09
N GLY A 65 -6.86 14.21 -9.13
CA GLY A 65 -5.79 15.18 -9.42
C GLY A 65 -6.32 16.59 -9.69
N ALA A 66 -7.39 16.72 -10.47
CA ALA A 66 -8.04 18.00 -10.71
C ALA A 66 -8.61 18.61 -9.41
N LEU A 67 -9.20 17.79 -8.52
CA LEU A 67 -9.68 18.22 -7.20
C LEU A 67 -8.54 18.70 -6.29
N VAL A 68 -7.41 18.00 -6.27
CA VAL A 68 -6.21 18.43 -5.52
C VAL A 68 -5.73 19.79 -6.03
N VAL A 69 -5.62 19.97 -7.34
CA VAL A 69 -5.21 21.25 -7.95
C VAL A 69 -6.20 22.37 -7.61
N ALA A 70 -7.51 22.13 -7.71
CA ALA A 70 -8.54 23.09 -7.35
C ALA A 70 -8.49 23.47 -5.86
N PHE A 71 -8.31 22.49 -4.98
CA PHE A 71 -8.14 22.70 -3.55
C PHE A 71 -6.90 23.53 -3.23
N THR A 72 -5.75 23.18 -3.79
CA THR A 72 -4.49 23.91 -3.60
C THR A 72 -4.58 25.36 -4.10
N ARG A 73 -5.23 25.60 -5.24
CA ARG A 73 -5.48 26.95 -5.76
C ARG A 73 -6.40 27.78 -4.87
N ARG A 74 -7.39 27.16 -4.25
CA ARG A 74 -8.39 27.84 -3.41
C ARG A 74 -7.89 28.18 -2.01
N PHE A 75 -7.14 27.29 -1.40
CA PHE A 75 -6.73 27.37 0.00
C PHE A 75 -5.22 27.64 0.19
N GLY A 76 -4.46 27.66 -0.88
CA GLY A 76 -3.01 27.81 -0.86
C GLY A 76 -2.28 26.52 -0.48
N PRO A 77 -0.95 26.51 -0.49
CA PRO A 77 -0.15 25.35 -0.11
C PRO A 77 -0.11 25.23 1.42
N GLY A 78 -1.01 24.42 1.97
CA GLY A 78 -0.98 24.00 3.37
C GLY A 78 -1.54 25.01 4.39
N LEU A 79 -2.31 24.51 5.35
CA LEU A 79 -2.80 25.27 6.50
C LEU A 79 -1.79 25.30 7.64
N ILE A 80 -0.90 24.32 7.68
CA ILE A 80 0.16 24.15 8.69
C ILE A 80 1.46 23.94 7.93
N HIS A 81 2.23 25.02 7.76
CA HIS A 81 3.53 24.92 7.09
C HIS A 81 4.59 24.37 8.03
N LEU A 82 4.71 23.07 8.16
CA LEU A 82 5.97 22.49 8.59
C LEU A 82 6.97 22.66 7.43
N ASN A 83 7.56 23.84 7.35
CA ASN A 83 8.62 24.11 6.38
C ASN A 83 9.88 23.39 6.84
N LEU A 84 10.16 22.23 6.21
CA LEU A 84 11.39 21.47 6.51
C LEU A 84 12.64 22.32 6.22
N ASP A 85 12.58 23.24 5.22
CA ASP A 85 13.67 24.17 4.95
C ASP A 85 13.82 25.21 6.06
N GLY A 86 12.72 25.67 6.67
CA GLY A 86 12.75 26.55 7.84
C GLY A 86 13.27 25.87 9.11
N LEU A 87 12.90 24.61 9.33
CA LEU A 87 13.49 23.79 10.39
C LEU A 87 15.00 23.58 10.16
N THR A 88 15.43 23.41 8.90
CA THR A 88 16.85 23.25 8.54
C THR A 88 17.63 24.56 8.57
N ALA A 89 17.01 25.71 8.28
CA ALA A 89 17.66 27.03 8.36
C ALA A 89 18.03 27.39 9.80
N GLY A 90 17.18 27.04 10.79
CA GLY A 90 17.50 27.17 12.21
C GLY A 90 18.59 26.18 12.71
N ILE A 91 18.93 25.18 11.93
CA ILE A 91 19.86 24.09 12.25
C ILE A 91 20.94 23.99 11.14
N ALA A 92 21.34 25.14 10.56
CA ALA A 92 22.34 25.20 9.48
C ALA A 92 23.69 24.53 9.85
N THR A 93 23.92 24.30 11.14
CA THR A 93 25.09 23.60 11.70
C THR A 93 24.98 22.07 11.71
N LEU A 94 23.80 21.50 11.38
CA LEU A 94 23.65 20.04 11.33
C LEU A 94 24.48 19.44 10.20
N SER A 95 25.15 18.35 10.52
CA SER A 95 25.91 17.57 9.55
C SER A 95 24.99 17.10 8.39
N TRP A 96 25.58 16.97 7.20
CA TRP A 96 24.86 16.54 5.99
C TRP A 96 23.97 15.28 6.20
N PRO A 97 24.41 14.21 6.90
CA PRO A 97 23.55 13.05 7.14
C PRO A 97 22.30 13.37 7.95
N VAL A 98 22.40 14.20 8.98
CA VAL A 98 21.24 14.55 9.80
C VAL A 98 20.18 15.28 8.96
N ARG A 99 20.61 16.26 8.18
CA ARG A 99 19.71 17.05 7.34
C ARG A 99 19.09 16.25 6.20
N ASN A 100 19.84 15.36 5.55
CA ASN A 100 19.40 14.72 4.33
C ASN A 100 18.89 13.28 4.54
N LEU A 101 19.20 12.63 5.66
CA LEU A 101 18.75 11.27 5.97
C LEU A 101 17.74 11.21 7.13
N LEU A 102 17.96 11.96 8.22
CA LEU A 102 17.11 11.86 9.40
C LEU A 102 15.86 12.77 9.32
N LEU A 103 16.01 14.02 8.86
CA LEU A 103 14.86 14.92 8.76
C LEU A 103 13.77 14.41 7.81
N PRO A 104 14.06 13.82 6.65
CA PRO A 104 13.02 13.21 5.80
C PRO A 104 12.29 12.03 6.44
N LEU A 105 12.80 11.43 7.51
CA LEU A 105 12.07 10.40 8.26
C LEU A 105 10.82 10.96 8.97
N VAL A 106 10.79 12.26 9.29
CA VAL A 106 9.63 12.88 9.95
C VAL A 106 8.39 12.83 9.05
N PRO A 107 8.41 13.40 7.82
CA PRO A 107 7.28 13.26 6.92
C PRO A 107 7.02 11.81 6.52
N LEU A 108 8.03 10.94 6.43
CA LEU A 108 7.84 9.52 6.17
C LEU A 108 7.08 8.84 7.33
N PHE A 109 7.41 9.16 8.57
CA PHE A 109 6.73 8.65 9.76
C PHE A 109 5.26 9.10 9.81
N VAL A 110 4.99 10.37 9.46
CA VAL A 110 3.62 10.89 9.40
C VAL A 110 2.86 10.31 8.19
N ALA A 111 3.52 10.12 7.06
CA ALA A 111 2.92 9.45 5.90
C ALA A 111 2.50 8.01 6.24
N ASP A 112 3.31 7.29 7.01
CA ASP A 112 2.99 5.94 7.47
C ASP A 112 1.80 5.91 8.45
N PHE A 113 1.60 6.96 9.27
CA PHE A 113 0.37 7.13 10.05
C PHE A 113 -0.88 7.21 9.16
N PHE A 114 -0.85 8.03 8.10
CA PHE A 114 -1.96 8.11 7.16
C PHE A 114 -2.14 6.81 6.37
N TYR A 115 -1.03 6.16 6.00
CA TYR A 115 -1.07 4.85 5.37
C TYR A 115 -1.72 3.79 6.27
N TYR A 116 -1.38 3.76 7.56
CA TYR A 116 -2.01 2.86 8.54
C TYR A 116 -3.54 2.99 8.52
N TRP A 117 -4.06 4.23 8.57
CA TRP A 117 -5.51 4.46 8.54
C TRP A 117 -6.13 4.16 7.19
N HIS A 118 -5.45 4.51 6.08
CA HIS A 118 -5.84 4.15 4.73
C HIS A 118 -6.01 2.63 4.61
N HIS A 119 -4.99 1.87 4.99
CA HIS A 119 -4.94 0.42 4.91
C HIS A 119 -5.98 -0.24 5.84
N ARG A 120 -6.10 0.24 7.08
CA ARG A 120 -7.13 -0.21 8.01
C ARG A 120 -8.54 0.01 7.49
N LEU A 121 -8.82 1.14 6.84
CA LEU A 121 -10.10 1.41 6.18
C LEU A 121 -10.39 0.41 5.06
N GLN A 122 -9.40 0.09 4.24
CA GLN A 122 -9.54 -0.89 3.16
C GLN A 122 -9.93 -2.28 3.68
N HIS A 123 -9.45 -2.67 4.85
CA HIS A 123 -9.84 -3.93 5.49
C HIS A 123 -11.19 -3.86 6.21
N ARG A 124 -11.53 -2.73 6.83
CA ARG A 124 -12.71 -2.59 7.69
C ARG A 124 -13.97 -2.20 6.94
N VAL A 125 -13.85 -1.56 5.81
CA VAL A 125 -14.98 -1.12 4.98
C VAL A 125 -15.19 -2.11 3.85
N PRO A 126 -16.30 -2.89 3.83
CA PRO A 126 -16.50 -3.95 2.84
C PRO A 126 -16.46 -3.48 1.38
N ALA A 127 -16.86 -2.23 1.11
CA ALA A 127 -16.78 -1.67 -0.24
C ALA A 127 -15.32 -1.44 -0.67
N LEU A 128 -14.45 -1.02 0.24
CA LEU A 128 -13.04 -0.79 -0.03
C LEU A 128 -12.26 -2.11 -0.10
N TRP A 129 -12.66 -3.10 0.71
CA TRP A 129 -12.10 -4.44 0.62
C TRP A 129 -12.25 -5.04 -0.78
N THR A 130 -13.32 -4.71 -1.50
CA THR A 130 -13.55 -5.26 -2.86
C THR A 130 -12.41 -4.93 -3.83
N SER A 131 -11.71 -3.81 -3.67
CA SER A 131 -10.52 -3.47 -4.45
C SER A 131 -9.25 -4.05 -3.80
N HIS A 132 -9.12 -3.93 -2.47
CA HIS A 132 -7.93 -4.31 -1.73
C HIS A 132 -7.71 -5.84 -1.66
N ARG A 133 -8.78 -6.64 -1.77
CA ARG A 133 -8.66 -8.11 -1.86
C ARG A 133 -7.77 -8.58 -3.01
N LEU A 134 -7.65 -7.80 -4.09
CA LEU A 134 -6.72 -8.10 -5.18
C LEU A 134 -5.28 -8.17 -4.69
N HIS A 135 -4.89 -7.23 -3.81
CA HIS A 135 -3.57 -7.21 -3.18
C HIS A 135 -3.35 -8.46 -2.32
N HIS A 136 -4.34 -8.83 -1.51
CA HIS A 136 -4.30 -10.02 -0.66
C HIS A 136 -4.45 -11.34 -1.41
N SER A 137 -4.85 -11.34 -2.67
CA SER A 137 -5.02 -12.57 -3.46
C SER A 137 -3.71 -13.20 -3.96
N ALA A 138 -2.56 -12.66 -3.55
CA ALA A 138 -1.26 -13.23 -3.85
C ALA A 138 -0.98 -14.45 -2.96
N GLU A 139 -1.02 -15.66 -3.52
CA GLU A 139 -0.73 -16.90 -2.80
C GLU A 139 0.79 -17.12 -2.61
N GLY A 140 1.60 -16.55 -3.48
CA GLY A 140 3.07 -16.53 -3.38
C GLY A 140 3.60 -15.12 -3.31
N LEU A 141 3.77 -14.60 -2.09
CA LEU A 141 4.26 -13.25 -1.89
C LEU A 141 5.69 -13.09 -2.40
N ASN A 142 5.92 -12.09 -3.26
CA ASN A 142 7.23 -11.70 -3.77
C ASN A 142 7.23 -10.19 -4.06
N ALA A 143 8.41 -9.61 -4.34
CA ALA A 143 8.53 -8.16 -4.53
C ALA A 143 7.56 -7.60 -5.59
N LEU A 144 7.24 -8.35 -6.65
CA LEU A 144 6.28 -7.93 -7.67
C LEU A 144 4.85 -7.82 -7.12
N ALA A 145 4.50 -8.56 -6.05
CA ALA A 145 3.18 -8.45 -5.42
C ALA A 145 2.92 -7.07 -4.81
N SER A 146 3.97 -6.29 -4.52
CA SER A 146 3.85 -4.90 -4.04
C SER A 146 2.99 -4.02 -4.95
N TYR A 147 2.98 -4.25 -6.25
CA TYR A 147 2.20 -3.50 -7.24
C TYR A 147 0.95 -4.26 -7.72
N ARG A 148 0.62 -5.38 -7.10
CA ARG A 148 -0.66 -6.06 -7.33
C ARG A 148 -1.78 -5.29 -6.63
N VAL A 149 -2.07 -4.08 -7.12
CA VAL A 149 -2.98 -3.11 -6.55
C VAL A 149 -4.11 -2.82 -7.54
N HIS A 150 -5.31 -2.65 -7.03
CA HIS A 150 -6.44 -2.26 -7.87
C HIS A 150 -6.40 -0.75 -8.16
N TRP A 151 -6.59 -0.37 -9.41
CA TRP A 151 -6.52 1.03 -9.86
C TRP A 151 -7.48 1.98 -9.13
N LEU A 152 -8.58 1.48 -8.56
CA LEU A 152 -9.50 2.26 -7.73
C LEU A 152 -8.93 2.67 -6.36
N GLU A 153 -7.80 2.11 -5.93
CA GLU A 153 -7.18 2.50 -4.66
C GLU A 153 -6.50 3.86 -4.75
N GLU A 154 -6.09 4.30 -5.95
CA GLU A 154 -5.44 5.59 -6.13
C GLU A 154 -6.31 6.80 -5.74
N PRO A 155 -7.58 6.91 -6.20
CA PRO A 155 -8.46 7.96 -5.71
C PRO A 155 -8.59 7.99 -4.18
N LEU A 156 -8.74 6.83 -3.56
CA LEU A 156 -8.81 6.74 -2.09
C LEU A 156 -7.52 7.24 -1.45
N ARG A 157 -6.36 6.87 -1.98
CA ARG A 157 -5.04 7.30 -1.49
C ARG A 157 -4.87 8.81 -1.53
N VAL A 158 -5.40 9.48 -2.55
CA VAL A 158 -5.40 10.94 -2.62
C VAL A 158 -6.10 11.56 -1.41
N PHE A 159 -7.30 11.10 -1.09
CA PHE A 159 -8.07 11.65 0.02
C PHE A 159 -7.51 11.29 1.40
N THR A 160 -6.99 10.10 1.56
CA THR A 160 -6.54 9.59 2.86
C THR A 160 -5.06 9.86 3.16
N MET A 161 -4.25 10.15 2.15
CA MET A 161 -2.81 10.38 2.29
C MET A 161 -2.34 11.68 1.65
N THR A 162 -2.57 11.88 0.34
CA THR A 162 -1.98 13.00 -0.39
C THR A 162 -2.49 14.35 0.13
N ILE A 163 -3.80 14.50 0.30
CA ILE A 163 -4.40 15.74 0.83
C ILE A 163 -3.97 15.99 2.28
N PRO A 164 -4.09 15.05 3.24
CA PRO A 164 -3.61 15.27 4.60
C PRO A 164 -2.12 15.63 4.67
N MET A 165 -1.27 14.94 3.92
CA MET A 165 0.16 15.27 3.86
C MET A 165 0.40 16.68 3.29
N GLY A 166 -0.32 17.07 2.23
CA GLY A 166 -0.24 18.41 1.64
C GLY A 166 -0.77 19.52 2.55
N ILE A 167 -1.70 19.21 3.47
CA ILE A 167 -2.16 20.15 4.50
C ILE A 167 -1.09 20.34 5.58
N LEU A 168 -0.41 19.26 5.99
CA LEU A 168 0.55 19.30 7.09
C LEU A 168 1.92 19.82 6.67
N PHE A 169 2.37 19.47 5.46
CA PHE A 169 3.74 19.72 5.02
C PHE A 169 3.78 20.54 3.74
N ASN A 170 4.61 21.58 3.74
CA ASN A 170 5.05 22.19 2.49
C ASN A 170 6.20 21.37 1.90
N ILE A 171 5.84 20.31 1.18
CA ILE A 171 6.78 19.37 0.58
C ILE A 171 7.06 19.82 -0.85
N ASN A 172 8.31 20.12 -1.18
CA ASN A 172 8.69 20.37 -2.56
C ASN A 172 8.70 19.06 -3.40
N ALA A 173 8.73 19.19 -4.72
CA ALA A 173 8.66 18.06 -5.63
C ALA A 173 9.76 17.01 -5.39
N VAL A 174 10.97 17.45 -5.01
CA VAL A 174 12.12 16.55 -4.75
C VAL A 174 11.88 15.74 -3.47
N GLN A 175 11.43 16.41 -2.40
CA GLN A 175 11.11 15.74 -1.12
C GLN A 175 9.93 14.76 -1.29
N GLY A 176 8.90 15.16 -2.03
CA GLY A 176 7.76 14.31 -2.33
C GLY A 176 8.16 13.07 -3.15
N ALA A 177 8.99 13.24 -4.16
CA ALA A 177 9.54 12.15 -4.95
C ALA A 177 10.41 11.21 -4.10
N TRP A 178 11.19 11.76 -3.16
CA TRP A 178 12.00 10.95 -2.24
C TRP A 178 11.14 10.10 -1.30
N ILE A 179 10.10 10.69 -0.70
CA ILE A 179 9.16 9.97 0.17
C ILE A 179 8.45 8.85 -0.62
N ALA A 180 7.94 9.17 -1.80
CA ALA A 180 7.29 8.18 -2.66
C ALA A 180 8.24 7.05 -3.06
N PHE A 181 9.49 7.37 -3.37
CA PHE A 181 10.53 6.38 -3.65
C PHE A 181 10.82 5.50 -2.44
N ALA A 182 11.02 6.08 -1.25
CA ALA A 182 11.27 5.32 -0.02
C ALA A 182 10.11 4.36 0.31
N LEU A 183 8.86 4.83 0.21
CA LEU A 183 7.67 4.00 0.41
C LEU A 183 7.60 2.85 -0.62
N ALA A 184 7.93 3.12 -1.87
CA ALA A 184 7.96 2.09 -2.92
C ALA A 184 9.03 1.02 -2.65
N GLN A 185 10.24 1.41 -2.20
CA GLN A 185 11.30 0.45 -1.87
C GLN A 185 10.94 -0.40 -0.65
N MET A 186 10.32 0.20 0.38
CA MET A 186 9.79 -0.56 1.51
C MET A 186 8.69 -1.53 1.06
N GLY A 187 7.79 -1.09 0.18
CA GLY A 187 6.79 -1.97 -0.42
C GLY A 187 7.40 -3.21 -1.09
N LEU A 188 8.45 -3.04 -1.90
CA LEU A 188 9.17 -4.16 -2.52
C LEU A 188 9.80 -5.09 -1.47
N LEU A 189 10.46 -4.51 -0.46
CA LEU A 189 11.15 -5.26 0.59
C LEU A 189 10.20 -6.11 1.43
N ILE A 190 9.11 -5.52 1.92
CA ILE A 190 8.18 -6.23 2.82
C ILE A 190 7.39 -7.33 2.12
N HIS A 191 7.19 -7.22 0.80
CA HIS A 191 6.57 -8.26 -0.02
C HIS A 191 7.58 -9.30 -0.52
N ALA A 192 8.89 -9.02 -0.44
CA ALA A 192 9.90 -9.89 -1.01
C ALA A 192 9.82 -11.32 -0.45
N ASN A 193 10.01 -12.29 -1.33
CA ASN A 193 10.07 -13.70 -0.97
C ASN A 193 11.42 -14.06 -0.35
N VAL A 194 11.76 -13.39 0.75
CA VAL A 194 13.02 -13.60 1.47
C VAL A 194 12.76 -13.92 2.93
N ARG A 195 13.51 -14.88 3.48
CA ARG A 195 13.38 -15.29 4.88
C ARG A 195 14.33 -14.49 5.79
N ILE A 196 13.97 -13.22 6.00
CA ILE A 196 14.74 -12.30 6.84
C ILE A 196 13.92 -11.92 8.08
N PRO A 197 14.12 -12.58 9.23
CA PRO A 197 13.48 -12.18 10.48
C PRO A 197 14.21 -10.96 11.06
N TYR A 198 13.46 -9.93 11.47
CA TYR A 198 14.03 -8.75 12.11
C TYR A 198 14.21 -8.91 13.62
N GLY A 199 13.69 -10.01 14.21
CA GLY A 199 13.85 -10.32 15.62
C GLY A 199 13.40 -9.16 16.53
N PRO A 200 14.27 -8.65 17.43
CA PRO A 200 13.92 -7.54 18.32
C PRO A 200 13.58 -6.21 17.62
N LEU A 201 13.96 -6.03 16.36
CA LEU A 201 13.66 -4.84 15.57
C LEU A 201 12.26 -4.88 14.96
N THR A 202 11.56 -6.03 14.99
CA THR A 202 10.22 -6.20 14.41
C THR A 202 9.20 -5.18 14.93
N PRO A 203 9.16 -4.74 16.19
CA PRO A 203 8.22 -3.70 16.64
C PRO A 203 8.65 -2.28 16.25
N VAL A 204 9.86 -2.09 15.71
CA VAL A 204 10.40 -0.77 15.34
C VAL A 204 10.26 -0.51 13.85
N ILE A 205 10.59 -1.51 13.03
CA ILE A 205 10.55 -1.41 11.57
C ILE A 205 9.86 -2.65 10.98
N LEU A 206 8.98 -2.41 10.02
CA LEU A 206 8.27 -3.47 9.33
C LEU A 206 9.23 -4.28 8.46
N GLY A 207 9.21 -5.59 8.62
CA GLY A 207 10.00 -6.50 7.80
C GLY A 207 9.13 -7.51 7.03
N PRO A 208 9.74 -8.30 6.13
CA PRO A 208 9.03 -9.29 5.32
C PRO A 208 8.22 -10.29 6.14
N GLN A 209 8.74 -10.73 7.29
CA GLN A 209 8.05 -11.67 8.17
C GLN A 209 6.75 -11.09 8.73
N LEU A 210 6.77 -9.86 9.23
CA LEU A 210 5.60 -9.22 9.83
C LEU A 210 4.52 -8.93 8.79
N HIS A 211 4.93 -8.43 7.61
CA HIS A 211 4.00 -8.15 6.52
C HIS A 211 3.40 -9.45 5.95
N ARG A 212 4.15 -10.53 5.96
CA ARG A 212 3.64 -11.85 5.58
C ARG A 212 2.53 -12.35 6.51
N LEU A 213 2.59 -12.04 7.83
CA LEU A 213 1.49 -12.30 8.74
C LEU A 213 0.24 -11.52 8.32
N HIS A 214 0.41 -10.24 7.93
CA HIS A 214 -0.68 -9.42 7.43
C HIS A 214 -1.38 -10.03 6.20
N HIS A 215 -0.64 -10.62 5.28
CA HIS A 215 -1.16 -11.32 4.09
C HIS A 215 -1.64 -12.74 4.36
N SER A 216 -1.56 -13.22 5.60
CA SER A 216 -1.97 -14.57 5.94
C SER A 216 -3.49 -14.72 6.02
N PRO A 217 -4.08 -15.79 5.46
CA PRO A 217 -5.50 -16.08 5.60
C PRO A 217 -5.90 -16.58 7.00
N ALA A 218 -4.93 -16.87 7.88
CA ALA A 218 -5.19 -17.41 9.21
C ALA A 218 -6.04 -16.46 10.06
N PRO A 219 -7.06 -16.95 10.78
CA PRO A 219 -7.97 -16.09 11.56
C PRO A 219 -7.27 -15.18 12.57
N GLU A 220 -6.20 -15.65 13.22
CA GLU A 220 -5.43 -14.92 14.20
C GLU A 220 -4.62 -13.74 13.60
N HIS A 221 -4.35 -13.78 12.29
CA HIS A 221 -3.62 -12.75 11.56
C HIS A 221 -4.54 -11.77 10.84
N ARG A 222 -5.84 -12.11 10.75
CA ARG A 222 -6.81 -11.28 10.03
C ARG A 222 -6.97 -9.92 10.69
N ASP A 223 -6.99 -8.88 9.89
CA ASP A 223 -7.16 -7.48 10.35
C ASP A 223 -6.06 -7.04 11.33
N ARG A 224 -4.82 -7.41 11.07
CA ARG A 224 -3.62 -7.09 11.87
C ARG A 224 -2.50 -6.50 11.02
N ASN A 225 -1.59 -5.77 11.67
CA ASN A 225 -0.32 -5.29 11.10
C ASN A 225 -0.50 -4.44 9.83
N TYR A 226 -1.21 -3.31 9.93
CA TYR A 226 -1.56 -2.43 8.80
C TYR A 226 -0.47 -1.44 8.40
N ALA A 227 0.49 -1.10 9.28
CA ALA A 227 1.57 -0.17 8.95
C ALA A 227 2.40 -0.65 7.76
N ALA A 228 3.03 0.28 7.03
CA ALA A 228 3.93 -0.05 5.92
C ALA A 228 5.41 0.00 6.31
N ASN A 229 5.77 0.85 7.28
CA ASN A 229 7.16 1.07 7.68
C ASN A 229 7.37 0.91 9.19
N PHE A 230 6.45 1.48 10.01
CA PHE A 230 6.62 1.61 11.44
C PHE A 230 5.49 0.92 12.22
N PRO A 231 5.68 -0.31 12.72
CA PRO A 231 4.67 -1.06 13.48
C PRO A 231 4.17 -0.35 14.75
N ILE A 232 4.78 0.75 15.15
CA ILE A 232 4.33 1.58 16.27
C ILE A 232 2.85 1.99 16.12
N TRP A 233 2.36 2.22 14.91
CA TRP A 233 0.95 2.54 14.67
C TRP A 233 0.05 1.36 14.99
N ASP A 234 0.45 0.14 14.63
CA ASP A 234 -0.27 -1.07 15.01
C ASP A 234 -0.25 -1.30 16.52
N ILE A 235 0.86 -1.01 17.19
CA ILE A 235 1.00 -1.13 18.65
C ILE A 235 0.06 -0.12 19.33
N LEU A 236 0.09 1.14 18.91
CA LEU A 236 -0.71 2.21 19.52
C LEU A 236 -2.22 1.99 19.34
N PHE A 237 -2.62 1.46 18.19
CA PHE A 237 -4.05 1.24 17.87
C PHE A 237 -4.52 -0.21 18.05
N GLY A 238 -3.72 -1.07 18.69
CA GLY A 238 -4.11 -2.41 19.13
C GLY A 238 -4.27 -3.43 18.01
N THR A 239 -3.59 -3.24 16.88
CA THR A 239 -3.62 -4.16 15.72
C THR A 239 -2.32 -4.93 15.51
N TYR A 240 -1.32 -4.73 16.37
CA TYR A 240 -0.05 -5.44 16.27
C TYR A 240 -0.17 -6.89 16.72
N VAL A 241 0.33 -7.80 15.88
CA VAL A 241 0.58 -9.21 16.20
C VAL A 241 2.01 -9.53 15.85
N ALA A 242 2.80 -9.88 16.87
CA ALA A 242 4.19 -10.26 16.69
C ALA A 242 4.29 -11.64 16.02
N PRO A 243 5.23 -11.84 15.09
CA PRO A 243 5.50 -13.17 14.55
C PRO A 243 6.12 -14.07 15.61
N LYS A 244 5.72 -15.33 15.65
CA LYS A 244 6.41 -16.36 16.44
C LYS A 244 7.74 -16.69 15.79
N ARG A 245 8.67 -17.23 16.58
CA ARG A 245 9.99 -17.63 16.06
C ARG A 245 9.83 -18.65 14.93
N GLY A 246 10.36 -18.31 13.75
CA GLY A 246 10.31 -19.19 12.58
C GLY A 246 8.95 -19.25 11.87
N GLU A 247 8.00 -18.40 12.23
CA GLU A 247 6.67 -18.33 11.62
C GLU A 247 6.74 -17.65 10.25
N TRP A 248 6.32 -18.38 9.23
CA TRP A 248 6.23 -17.94 7.85
C TRP A 248 4.97 -18.54 7.23
N PRO A 249 3.79 -17.96 7.49
CA PRO A 249 2.52 -18.52 7.04
C PRO A 249 2.36 -18.46 5.52
N ALA A 250 1.49 -19.29 4.98
CA ALA A 250 0.99 -19.12 3.63
C ALA A 250 0.27 -17.77 3.50
N THR A 251 0.24 -17.24 2.28
CA THR A 251 -0.45 -15.97 1.95
C THR A 251 -1.61 -16.24 0.99
N GLY A 252 -2.54 -15.32 0.89
CA GLY A 252 -3.71 -15.45 0.04
C GLY A 252 -4.99 -14.93 0.70
N LEU A 253 -6.10 -15.11 0.01
CA LEU A 253 -7.42 -14.73 0.51
C LEU A 253 -7.89 -15.65 1.63
N PRO A 254 -8.70 -15.13 2.57
CA PRO A 254 -9.31 -15.96 3.61
C PRO A 254 -10.30 -16.98 3.02
N ASP A 255 -10.60 -17.99 3.81
CA ASP A 255 -11.67 -18.96 3.55
C ASP A 255 -11.47 -19.81 2.28
N GLY A 256 -10.21 -19.94 1.80
CA GLY A 256 -9.86 -20.73 0.62
C GLY A 256 -10.29 -20.11 -0.72
N GLU A 257 -10.61 -18.83 -0.71
CA GLU A 257 -10.85 -18.10 -1.96
C GLU A 257 -9.56 -17.96 -2.77
N HIS A 258 -9.68 -18.05 -4.08
CA HIS A 258 -8.59 -17.84 -5.02
C HIS A 258 -8.88 -16.63 -5.91
N ALA A 259 -7.83 -16.03 -6.46
CA ALA A 259 -8.00 -15.01 -7.49
C ALA A 259 -8.60 -15.65 -8.76
N HIS A 260 -9.59 -14.97 -9.33
CA HIS A 260 -10.17 -15.33 -10.61
C HIS A 260 -9.31 -14.79 -11.79
N SER A 261 -9.90 -14.71 -12.97
CA SER A 261 -9.23 -14.08 -14.11
C SER A 261 -8.93 -12.59 -13.84
N VAL A 262 -7.89 -12.07 -14.46
CA VAL A 262 -7.49 -10.65 -14.33
C VAL A 262 -8.68 -9.71 -14.62
N ALA A 263 -9.43 -9.97 -15.70
CA ALA A 263 -10.59 -9.16 -16.06
C ALA A 263 -11.68 -9.18 -14.97
N TYR A 264 -11.92 -10.33 -14.35
CA TYR A 264 -12.88 -10.43 -13.25
C TYR A 264 -12.42 -9.65 -12.01
N GLU A 265 -11.17 -9.79 -11.61
CA GLU A 265 -10.64 -9.07 -10.45
C GLU A 265 -10.66 -7.55 -10.64
N LEU A 266 -10.34 -7.07 -11.84
CA LEU A 266 -10.44 -5.65 -12.17
C LEU A 266 -11.89 -5.13 -12.23
N ALA A 267 -12.86 -6.01 -12.48
CA ALA A 267 -14.28 -5.67 -12.46
C ALA A 267 -14.96 -5.98 -11.11
N TYR A 268 -14.29 -6.69 -10.20
CA TYR A 268 -14.89 -7.23 -8.98
C TYR A 268 -15.61 -6.21 -8.10
N PRO A 269 -15.08 -5.00 -7.85
CA PRO A 269 -15.81 -3.99 -7.08
C PRO A 269 -17.18 -3.64 -7.70
N PHE A 270 -17.25 -3.55 -9.01
CA PHE A 270 -18.49 -3.24 -9.74
C PHE A 270 -19.46 -4.43 -9.75
N VAL A 271 -18.92 -5.65 -9.87
CA VAL A 271 -19.73 -6.89 -9.79
C VAL A 271 -20.39 -7.00 -8.40
N VAL A 272 -19.67 -6.71 -7.32
CA VAL A 272 -20.23 -6.74 -5.97
C VAL A 272 -21.30 -5.67 -5.78
N LEU A 273 -21.03 -4.44 -6.23
CA LEU A 273 -22.03 -3.35 -6.17
C LEU A 273 -23.29 -3.68 -6.94
N TRP A 274 -23.15 -4.22 -8.16
CA TRP A 274 -24.26 -4.63 -9.00
C TRP A 274 -25.10 -5.74 -8.36
N ARG A 275 -24.45 -6.78 -7.77
CA ARG A 275 -25.14 -7.84 -7.05
C ARG A 275 -25.93 -7.30 -5.86
N LYS A 276 -25.32 -6.41 -5.05
CA LYS A 276 -26.00 -5.77 -3.92
C LYS A 276 -27.21 -4.94 -4.35
N ALA A 277 -27.09 -4.18 -5.44
CA ALA A 277 -28.19 -3.38 -5.97
C ALA A 277 -29.39 -4.23 -6.48
N ARG A 278 -29.14 -5.47 -6.87
CA ARG A 278 -30.17 -6.41 -7.33
C ARG A 278 -30.73 -7.33 -6.26
N THR A 279 -30.09 -7.40 -5.09
CA THR A 279 -30.63 -8.17 -3.97
C THR A 279 -31.79 -7.35 -3.38
N PRO A 280 -33.04 -7.82 -3.42
CA PRO A 280 -34.15 -7.13 -2.77
C PRO A 280 -33.79 -6.89 -1.31
N LEU A 281 -34.09 -5.70 -0.79
CA LEU A 281 -34.07 -5.47 0.65
C LEU A 281 -35.06 -6.46 1.25
N SER A 282 -34.59 -7.59 1.74
CA SER A 282 -35.41 -8.49 2.52
C SER A 282 -35.86 -7.69 3.74
N GLY A 283 -37.14 -7.34 3.76
CA GLY A 283 -37.76 -6.74 4.95
C GLY A 283 -37.45 -7.59 6.17
N PRO A 284 -37.55 -7.04 7.39
CA PRO A 284 -37.24 -7.75 8.62
C PRO A 284 -37.96 -9.10 8.57
N LYS A 285 -37.21 -10.21 8.67
CA LYS A 285 -37.79 -11.54 8.86
C LYS A 285 -38.65 -11.41 10.11
N ALA A 286 -39.98 -11.39 9.93
CA ALA A 286 -40.90 -11.50 11.03
C ALA A 286 -40.52 -12.77 11.80
N ALA A 287 -40.13 -12.57 13.04
CA ALA A 287 -40.00 -13.64 14.01
C ALA A 287 -41.42 -14.26 14.13
N LYS A 288 -41.70 -15.29 13.32
CA LYS A 288 -42.86 -16.09 13.53
C LYS A 288 -42.53 -17.07 14.64
N GLU A 289 -43.09 -16.76 15.80
CA GLU A 289 -43.80 -17.63 16.67
C GLU A 289 -43.51 -19.14 16.50
N SER A 290 -42.74 -19.67 17.43
CA SER A 290 -42.88 -21.04 17.88
C SER A 290 -43.03 -21.06 19.42
N GLU A 291 -44.07 -20.37 19.92
CA GLU A 291 -44.72 -20.76 21.16
C GLU A 291 -46.09 -21.31 20.75
N ALA A 292 -46.19 -22.64 20.74
CA ALA A 292 -47.39 -23.39 21.01
C ALA A 292 -47.23 -24.83 20.49
N LYS A 293 -46.69 -25.72 21.28
CA LYS A 293 -47.37 -26.95 21.74
C LYS A 293 -46.39 -27.83 22.53
#